data_c0769c237aed555a3c646b107cfda512
#
_entry.id   c0769c237aed555a3c646b107cfda512
#
_cell.length_a   1.000
_cell.length_b   1.000
_cell.length_c   1.000
_cell.angle_alpha   90.00
_cell.angle_beta   90.00
_cell.angle_gamma   90.00
#
_symmetry.space_group_name_H-M   'P 1'
#
loop_
_entity.id
_entity.type
_entity.pdbx_description
1 polymer ?
#
loop_
_entity_poly.entity_id
_entity_poly.type
_entity_poly.pdbx_seq_one_letter_code
_entity_poly.pdbx_strand_id
1 'polypeptide(L)'
;MSVGESSPRERVAAYATLVRAPNLFSAPPDVLLGVALVTTTGATVSFAALVGLALASVLLYAGGTTLNDYFDAAIDATERPERPIPAGRVSRRAAGVLGGSLLVAGVALAFVAADLHAGSVAAALAATITLYDGVLKGGPVGFLAMGSARGLNVLLGTTAAGTVALQRWTLAVPIVVAFYIALVTYMAANEATDTPRGAVAAAAAGVVVAAAAVLVVVATVGPPVVRGGLAVVLAAGFLAWTGRALEPAYTDPHPGTVGPAVGACVLALALLDAAFAAIVGVAWSLATLALLVPAVALARVFDVS
;
A
#
# COMPACT_ATOMS: atom_id res chain seq x y z
N MET A 1 -23.32 -28.17 -23.37
CA MET A 1 -23.69 -27.22 -22.31
C MET A 1 -23.30 -25.83 -22.80
N SER A 2 -24.26 -24.96 -23.07
CA SER A 2 -24.00 -23.59 -23.52
C SER A 2 -23.33 -22.84 -22.36
N VAL A 3 -22.12 -22.36 -22.59
CA VAL A 3 -21.47 -21.39 -21.72
C VAL A 3 -22.34 -20.13 -21.78
N GLY A 4 -23.17 -19.94 -20.75
CA GLY A 4 -24.02 -18.76 -20.65
C GLY A 4 -23.14 -17.52 -20.67
N GLU A 5 -23.41 -16.59 -21.58
CA GLU A 5 -22.72 -15.30 -21.61
C GLU A 5 -22.92 -14.60 -20.27
N SER A 6 -21.84 -14.36 -19.53
CA SER A 6 -21.89 -13.61 -18.28
C SER A 6 -22.52 -12.24 -18.53
N SER A 7 -23.46 -11.85 -17.67
CA SER A 7 -24.12 -10.54 -17.78
C SER A 7 -23.10 -9.40 -17.69
N PRO A 8 -23.38 -8.20 -18.27
CA PRO A 8 -22.49 -7.05 -18.14
C PRO A 8 -22.15 -6.69 -16.69
N ARG A 9 -23.09 -6.89 -15.76
CA ARG A 9 -22.88 -6.67 -14.32
C ARG A 9 -21.89 -7.66 -13.71
N GLU A 10 -21.97 -8.94 -14.07
CA GLU A 10 -21.03 -9.98 -13.62
C GLU A 10 -19.64 -9.74 -14.15
N ARG A 11 -19.50 -9.27 -15.39
CA ARG A 11 -18.19 -8.88 -15.95
C ARG A 11 -17.58 -7.71 -15.20
N VAL A 12 -18.36 -6.64 -14.95
CA VAL A 12 -17.88 -5.48 -14.17
C VAL A 12 -17.45 -5.90 -12.77
N ALA A 13 -18.25 -6.74 -12.09
CA ALA A 13 -17.91 -7.28 -10.78
C ALA A 13 -16.62 -8.11 -10.81
N ALA A 14 -16.42 -8.95 -11.83
CA ALA A 14 -15.19 -9.74 -11.97
C ALA A 14 -13.93 -8.86 -12.13
N TYR A 15 -14.01 -7.80 -12.94
CA TYR A 15 -12.90 -6.84 -13.07
C TYR A 15 -12.69 -5.99 -11.81
N ALA A 16 -13.76 -5.58 -11.12
CA ALA A 16 -13.65 -4.88 -9.84
C ALA A 16 -12.96 -5.74 -8.76
N THR A 17 -13.28 -7.03 -8.73
CA THR A 17 -12.60 -8.01 -7.86
C THR A 17 -11.12 -8.14 -8.25
N LEU A 18 -10.81 -8.26 -9.54
CA LEU A 18 -9.46 -8.42 -10.05
C LEU A 18 -8.54 -7.24 -9.68
N VAL A 19 -9.02 -6.00 -9.81
CA VAL A 19 -8.27 -4.80 -9.39
C VAL A 19 -8.34 -4.55 -7.88
N ARG A 20 -9.03 -5.40 -7.12
CA ARG A 20 -9.29 -5.23 -5.68
C ARG A 20 -9.79 -3.82 -5.36
N ALA A 21 -10.91 -3.44 -6.02
CA ALA A 21 -11.45 -2.08 -5.99
C ALA A 21 -11.53 -1.42 -4.58
N PRO A 22 -11.93 -2.12 -3.49
CA PRO A 22 -11.90 -1.57 -2.14
C PRO A 22 -10.49 -1.13 -1.67
N ASN A 23 -9.47 -1.87 -2.08
CA ASN A 23 -8.11 -1.64 -1.62
C ASN A 23 -7.37 -0.54 -2.41
N LEU A 24 -7.95 -0.03 -3.51
CA LEU A 24 -7.37 1.06 -4.30
C LEU A 24 -7.13 2.33 -3.45
N PHE A 25 -7.95 2.55 -2.44
CA PHE A 25 -7.83 3.69 -1.52
C PHE A 25 -6.68 3.58 -0.51
N SER A 26 -6.00 2.42 -0.45
CA SER A 26 -4.84 2.25 0.42
C SER A 26 -3.52 2.75 -0.18
N ALA A 27 -3.47 3.04 -1.49
CA ALA A 27 -2.26 3.50 -2.15
C ALA A 27 -2.07 5.04 -2.12
N PRO A 28 -3.09 5.89 -2.36
CA PRO A 28 -2.94 7.33 -2.31
C PRO A 28 -2.46 7.93 -0.97
N PRO A 29 -2.73 7.38 0.21
CA PRO A 29 -2.16 7.87 1.47
C PRO A 29 -0.65 8.04 1.44
N ASP A 30 0.09 7.06 0.91
CA ASP A 30 1.55 7.13 0.76
C ASP A 30 1.96 8.35 -0.10
N VAL A 31 1.25 8.60 -1.20
CA VAL A 31 1.51 9.75 -2.08
C VAL A 31 1.22 11.08 -1.37
N LEU A 32 0.09 11.16 -0.65
CA LEU A 32 -0.24 12.36 0.12
C LEU A 32 0.82 12.65 1.19
N LEU A 33 1.29 11.62 1.87
CA LEU A 33 2.43 11.73 2.79
C LEU A 33 3.66 12.28 2.06
N GLY A 34 4.05 11.69 0.92
CA GLY A 34 5.18 12.16 0.12
C GLY A 34 5.05 13.62 -0.30
N VAL A 35 3.85 14.03 -0.75
CA VAL A 35 3.54 15.43 -1.06
C VAL A 35 3.68 16.33 0.18
N ALA A 36 3.17 15.90 1.33
CA ALA A 36 3.35 16.65 2.56
C ALA A 36 4.85 16.83 2.87
N LEU A 37 5.64 15.76 2.78
CA LEU A 37 7.08 15.80 3.06
C LEU A 37 7.82 16.79 2.16
N VAL A 38 7.53 16.84 0.86
CA VAL A 38 8.21 17.78 -0.05
C VAL A 38 7.86 19.24 0.24
N THR A 39 6.68 19.55 0.77
CA THR A 39 6.33 20.94 1.15
C THR A 39 7.19 21.50 2.29
N THR A 40 7.86 20.63 3.07
CA THR A 40 8.80 21.08 4.11
C THR A 40 10.05 21.78 3.55
N THR A 41 10.34 21.62 2.26
CA THR A 41 11.42 22.34 1.57
C THR A 41 11.05 23.77 1.19
N GLY A 42 9.81 24.20 1.42
CA GLY A 42 9.25 25.47 0.94
C GLY A 42 8.77 25.40 -0.52
N ALA A 43 8.84 24.24 -1.16
CA ALA A 43 8.36 24.06 -2.52
C ALA A 43 6.82 24.11 -2.59
N THR A 44 6.31 24.68 -3.67
CA THR A 44 4.88 24.71 -3.98
C THR A 44 4.50 23.51 -4.82
N VAL A 45 3.37 22.87 -4.48
CA VAL A 45 2.82 21.74 -5.21
C VAL A 45 1.53 22.17 -5.90
N SER A 46 1.41 21.92 -7.20
CA SER A 46 0.17 22.17 -7.92
C SER A 46 -0.89 21.13 -7.57
N PHE A 47 -2.16 21.53 -7.54
CA PHE A 47 -3.27 20.59 -7.34
C PHE A 47 -3.31 19.50 -8.43
N ALA A 48 -2.93 19.83 -9.66
CA ALA A 48 -2.86 18.88 -10.76
C ALA A 48 -1.79 17.80 -10.52
N ALA A 49 -0.60 18.17 -10.02
CA ALA A 49 0.44 17.21 -9.65
C ALA A 49 -0.02 16.30 -8.49
N LEU A 50 -0.60 16.87 -7.45
CA LEU A 50 -1.15 16.10 -6.32
C LEU A 50 -2.15 15.04 -6.79
N VAL A 51 -3.18 15.47 -7.53
CA VAL A 51 -4.24 14.55 -8.00
C VAL A 51 -3.69 13.55 -9.01
N GLY A 52 -2.86 14.01 -9.95
CA GLY A 52 -2.27 13.15 -10.98
C GLY A 52 -1.38 12.05 -10.40
N LEU A 53 -0.53 12.37 -9.42
CA LEU A 53 0.32 11.37 -8.75
C LEU A 53 -0.50 10.42 -7.87
N ALA A 54 -1.54 10.89 -7.19
CA ALA A 54 -2.45 10.03 -6.44
C ALA A 54 -3.19 9.05 -7.38
N LEU A 55 -3.67 9.50 -8.53
CA LEU A 55 -4.28 8.63 -9.54
C LEU A 55 -3.26 7.68 -10.19
N ALA A 56 -2.03 8.13 -10.45
CA ALA A 56 -0.95 7.26 -10.91
C ALA A 56 -0.69 6.11 -9.93
N SER A 57 -0.65 6.41 -8.62
CA SER A 57 -0.52 5.40 -7.56
C SER A 57 -1.68 4.40 -7.57
N VAL A 58 -2.93 4.86 -7.76
CA VAL A 58 -4.10 3.96 -7.91
C VAL A 58 -3.94 3.02 -9.11
N LEU A 59 -3.50 3.55 -10.26
CA LEU A 59 -3.28 2.74 -11.47
C LEU A 59 -2.17 1.71 -11.27
N LEU A 60 -1.05 2.11 -10.65
CA LEU A 60 0.06 1.21 -10.33
C LEU A 60 -0.37 0.11 -9.36
N TYR A 61 -1.14 0.45 -8.33
CA TYR A 61 -1.69 -0.52 -7.39
C TYR A 61 -2.66 -1.50 -8.07
N ALA A 62 -3.60 -0.99 -8.87
CA ALA A 62 -4.55 -1.81 -9.62
C ALA A 62 -3.84 -2.73 -10.62
N GLY A 63 -2.81 -2.23 -11.29
CA GLY A 63 -1.95 -3.01 -12.18
C GLY A 63 -1.24 -4.14 -11.43
N GLY A 64 -0.66 -3.84 -10.27
CA GLY A 64 0.02 -4.79 -9.40
C GLY A 64 -0.92 -5.91 -8.95
N THR A 65 -2.07 -5.59 -8.36
CA THR A 65 -3.03 -6.62 -7.91
C THR A 65 -3.54 -7.50 -9.06
N THR A 66 -3.73 -6.90 -10.24
CA THR A 66 -4.13 -7.63 -11.45
C THR A 66 -3.02 -8.60 -11.94
N LEU A 67 -1.76 -8.14 -11.93
CA LEU A 67 -0.61 -8.99 -12.29
C LEU A 67 -0.34 -10.06 -11.23
N ASN A 68 -0.58 -9.77 -9.96
CA ASN A 68 -0.52 -10.78 -8.90
C ASN A 68 -1.44 -11.97 -9.23
N ASP A 69 -2.72 -11.72 -9.52
CA ASP A 69 -3.66 -12.77 -9.90
C ASP A 69 -3.29 -13.44 -11.24
N TYR A 70 -2.67 -12.70 -12.18
CA TYR A 70 -2.16 -13.26 -13.44
C TYR A 70 -1.02 -14.27 -13.22
N PHE A 71 -0.04 -13.95 -12.36
CA PHE A 71 1.09 -14.83 -12.08
C PHE A 71 0.67 -16.01 -11.19
N ASP A 72 -0.21 -15.77 -10.22
CA ASP A 72 -0.70 -16.79 -9.27
C ASP A 72 -1.80 -17.69 -9.85
N ALA A 73 -2.28 -17.49 -11.08
CA ALA A 73 -3.45 -18.17 -11.64
C ALA A 73 -3.42 -19.71 -11.52
N ALA A 74 -2.22 -20.34 -11.59
CA ALA A 74 -2.08 -21.79 -11.43
C ALA A 74 -2.23 -22.25 -9.96
N ILE A 75 -1.72 -21.48 -9.01
CA ILE A 75 -1.83 -21.73 -7.57
C ILE A 75 -3.26 -21.47 -7.13
N ASP A 76 -3.83 -20.34 -7.54
CA ASP A 76 -5.21 -19.96 -7.24
C ASP A 76 -6.25 -20.96 -7.76
N ALA A 77 -5.94 -21.70 -8.84
CA ALA A 77 -6.85 -22.74 -9.33
C ALA A 77 -7.05 -23.88 -8.32
N THR A 78 -6.10 -24.08 -7.39
CA THR A 78 -6.18 -25.09 -6.33
C THR A 78 -6.59 -24.51 -4.99
N GLU A 79 -6.10 -23.32 -4.66
CA GLU A 79 -6.28 -22.73 -3.33
C GLU A 79 -7.52 -21.81 -3.25
N ARG A 80 -7.84 -21.11 -4.34
CA ARG A 80 -8.88 -20.07 -4.42
C ARG A 80 -9.62 -20.14 -5.77
N PRO A 81 -10.31 -21.26 -6.08
CA PRO A 81 -10.95 -21.50 -7.38
C PRO A 81 -12.06 -20.49 -7.71
N GLU A 82 -12.57 -19.77 -6.71
CA GLU A 82 -13.59 -18.71 -6.87
C GLU A 82 -13.00 -17.39 -7.43
N ARG A 83 -11.67 -17.20 -7.49
CA ARG A 83 -11.05 -16.00 -8.05
C ARG A 83 -11.39 -15.83 -9.53
N PRO A 84 -11.40 -14.57 -10.05
CA PRO A 84 -11.89 -14.28 -11.41
C PRO A 84 -11.21 -15.08 -12.53
N ILE A 85 -9.91 -15.35 -12.44
CA ILE A 85 -9.16 -16.08 -13.47
C ILE A 85 -9.44 -17.59 -13.39
N PRO A 86 -9.25 -18.28 -12.26
CA PRO A 86 -9.58 -19.69 -12.12
C PRO A 86 -11.04 -20.00 -12.43
N ALA A 87 -11.97 -19.15 -11.98
CA ALA A 87 -13.40 -19.30 -12.24
C ALA A 87 -13.80 -19.07 -13.72
N GLY A 88 -12.83 -18.74 -14.59
CA GLY A 88 -13.09 -18.49 -16.02
C GLY A 88 -13.86 -17.20 -16.31
N ARG A 89 -14.08 -16.33 -15.31
CA ARG A 89 -14.79 -15.05 -15.47
C ARG A 89 -13.95 -14.00 -16.20
N VAL A 90 -12.62 -14.07 -16.07
CA VAL A 90 -11.63 -13.25 -16.79
C VAL A 90 -10.56 -14.17 -17.36
N SER A 91 -10.23 -14.05 -18.64
CA SER A 91 -9.14 -14.83 -19.20
C SER A 91 -7.79 -14.35 -18.66
N ARG A 92 -6.84 -15.29 -18.44
CA ARG A 92 -5.47 -14.94 -17.99
C ARG A 92 -4.82 -13.92 -18.91
N ARG A 93 -5.01 -14.04 -20.25
CA ARG A 93 -4.48 -13.07 -21.21
C ARG A 93 -5.07 -11.66 -21.00
N ALA A 94 -6.39 -11.56 -20.78
CA ALA A 94 -7.04 -10.28 -20.52
C ALA A 94 -6.53 -9.63 -19.22
N ALA A 95 -6.31 -10.43 -18.16
CA ALA A 95 -5.73 -9.96 -16.92
C ALA A 95 -4.29 -9.44 -17.11
N GLY A 96 -3.44 -10.16 -17.85
CA GLY A 96 -2.07 -9.72 -18.14
C GLY A 96 -2.02 -8.42 -18.95
N VAL A 97 -2.88 -8.29 -19.98
CA VAL A 97 -2.98 -7.06 -20.78
C VAL A 97 -3.49 -5.90 -19.93
N LEU A 98 -4.53 -6.11 -19.12
CA LEU A 98 -5.06 -5.08 -18.23
C LEU A 98 -4.01 -4.62 -17.22
N GLY A 99 -3.38 -5.56 -16.50
CA GLY A 99 -2.37 -5.24 -15.49
C GLY A 99 -1.19 -4.47 -16.08
N GLY A 100 -0.64 -4.94 -17.20
CA GLY A 100 0.44 -4.24 -17.91
C GLY A 100 0.03 -2.84 -18.39
N SER A 101 -1.18 -2.71 -18.96
CA SER A 101 -1.71 -1.40 -19.41
C SER A 101 -1.89 -0.42 -18.26
N LEU A 102 -2.37 -0.89 -17.09
CA LEU A 102 -2.52 -0.07 -15.90
C LEU A 102 -1.17 0.42 -15.36
N LEU A 103 -0.13 -0.45 -15.34
CA LEU A 103 1.21 -0.02 -14.94
C LEU A 103 1.77 1.03 -15.89
N VAL A 104 1.67 0.81 -17.21
CA VAL A 104 2.12 1.77 -18.22
C VAL A 104 1.36 3.10 -18.10
N ALA A 105 0.04 3.05 -17.92
CA ALA A 105 -0.78 4.24 -17.73
C ALA A 105 -0.41 5.00 -16.45
N GLY A 106 -0.13 4.28 -15.34
CA GLY A 106 0.33 4.90 -14.08
C GLY A 106 1.66 5.63 -14.25
N VAL A 107 2.64 5.02 -14.93
CA VAL A 107 3.93 5.63 -15.24
C VAL A 107 3.76 6.86 -16.14
N ALA A 108 2.97 6.74 -17.21
CA ALA A 108 2.71 7.84 -18.13
C ALA A 108 1.99 9.01 -17.44
N LEU A 109 1.02 8.71 -16.57
CA LEU A 109 0.31 9.73 -15.82
C LEU A 109 1.23 10.45 -14.83
N ALA A 110 2.12 9.74 -14.12
CA ALA A 110 3.10 10.37 -13.23
C ALA A 110 4.03 11.32 -13.99
N PHE A 111 4.50 10.90 -15.17
CA PHE A 111 5.32 11.75 -16.04
C PHE A 111 4.58 13.03 -16.49
N VAL A 112 3.33 12.89 -16.91
CA VAL A 112 2.53 14.04 -17.42
C VAL A 112 2.08 14.96 -16.29
N ALA A 113 1.76 14.39 -15.11
CA ALA A 113 1.26 15.15 -13.97
C ALA A 113 2.34 15.99 -13.26
N ALA A 114 3.58 15.54 -13.31
CA ALA A 114 4.71 16.23 -12.70
C ALA A 114 5.87 16.41 -13.70
N ASP A 115 6.75 15.41 -13.84
CA ASP A 115 7.92 15.49 -14.71
C ASP A 115 8.56 14.11 -14.98
N LEU A 116 9.73 14.12 -15.66
CA LEU A 116 10.51 12.91 -15.94
C LEU A 116 10.97 12.20 -14.65
N HIS A 117 11.26 12.94 -13.59
CA HIS A 117 11.65 12.35 -12.31
C HIS A 117 10.50 11.54 -11.70
N ALA A 118 9.28 12.09 -11.69
CA ALA A 118 8.08 11.37 -11.27
C ALA A 118 7.83 10.12 -12.12
N GLY A 119 7.94 10.24 -13.45
CA GLY A 119 7.85 9.09 -14.35
C GLY A 119 8.90 8.02 -14.06
N SER A 120 10.12 8.40 -13.71
CA SER A 120 11.21 7.47 -13.37
C SER A 120 10.95 6.74 -12.05
N VAL A 121 10.47 7.44 -11.02
CA VAL A 121 10.09 6.82 -9.73
C VAL A 121 8.90 5.88 -9.93
N ALA A 122 7.88 6.28 -10.71
CA ALA A 122 6.74 5.43 -11.04
C ALA A 122 7.16 4.19 -11.85
N ALA A 123 8.13 4.31 -12.77
CA ALA A 123 8.69 3.18 -13.51
C ALA A 123 9.47 2.23 -12.60
N ALA A 124 10.25 2.74 -11.65
CA ALA A 124 10.92 1.93 -10.64
C ALA A 124 9.89 1.17 -9.76
N LEU A 125 8.80 1.83 -9.36
CA LEU A 125 7.70 1.20 -8.63
C LEU A 125 7.04 0.10 -9.46
N ALA A 126 6.69 0.35 -10.73
CA ALA A 126 6.11 -0.64 -11.64
C ALA A 126 7.03 -1.85 -11.85
N ALA A 127 8.34 -1.61 -12.02
CA ALA A 127 9.35 -2.67 -12.12
C ALA A 127 9.43 -3.50 -10.83
N THR A 128 9.44 -2.86 -9.65
CA THR A 128 9.46 -3.53 -8.34
C THR A 128 8.23 -4.42 -8.17
N ILE A 129 7.03 -3.93 -8.51
CA ILE A 129 5.77 -4.69 -8.48
C ILE A 129 5.88 -5.93 -9.39
N THR A 130 6.30 -5.73 -10.65
CA THR A 130 6.38 -6.81 -11.63
C THR A 130 7.41 -7.87 -11.23
N LEU A 131 8.57 -7.44 -10.71
CA LEU A 131 9.61 -8.36 -10.21
C LEU A 131 9.14 -9.12 -8.98
N TYR A 132 8.44 -8.46 -8.06
CA TYR A 132 7.86 -9.13 -6.90
C TYR A 132 6.90 -10.24 -7.32
N ASP A 133 5.89 -9.92 -8.12
CA ASP A 133 4.86 -10.88 -8.50
C ASP A 133 5.37 -12.00 -9.41
N GLY A 134 6.29 -11.67 -10.33
CA GLY A 134 6.77 -12.62 -11.34
C GLY A 134 7.90 -13.53 -10.88
N VAL A 135 8.76 -13.09 -9.95
CA VAL A 135 10.04 -13.79 -9.66
C VAL A 135 10.38 -13.84 -8.18
N LEU A 136 10.12 -12.78 -7.40
CA LEU A 136 10.69 -12.62 -6.06
C LEU A 136 9.77 -13.06 -4.93
N LYS A 137 8.52 -13.39 -5.23
CA LYS A 137 7.49 -13.74 -4.24
C LYS A 137 7.92 -14.93 -3.37
N GLY A 138 7.63 -14.83 -2.07
CA GLY A 138 7.82 -15.94 -1.12
C GLY A 138 9.20 -16.05 -0.47
N GLY A 139 10.12 -15.10 -0.67
CA GLY A 139 11.44 -15.11 -0.04
C GLY A 139 11.85 -13.76 0.55
N PRO A 140 12.99 -13.69 1.28
CA PRO A 140 13.44 -12.44 1.92
C PRO A 140 13.58 -11.27 0.95
N VAL A 141 14.05 -11.51 -0.27
CA VAL A 141 14.15 -10.49 -1.32
C VAL A 141 12.74 -10.01 -1.75
N GLY A 142 11.76 -10.92 -1.80
CA GLY A 142 10.37 -10.57 -2.07
C GLY A 142 9.76 -9.69 -0.98
N PHE A 143 10.03 -9.99 0.30
CA PHE A 143 9.54 -9.16 1.42
C PHE A 143 10.10 -7.74 1.31
N LEU A 144 11.39 -7.61 1.00
CA LEU A 144 12.03 -6.33 0.76
C LEU A 144 11.46 -5.62 -0.49
N ALA A 145 11.19 -6.36 -1.57
CA ALA A 145 10.59 -5.78 -2.78
C ALA A 145 9.19 -5.21 -2.51
N MET A 146 8.33 -5.95 -1.77
CA MET A 146 7.00 -5.45 -1.40
C MET A 146 7.09 -4.22 -0.50
N GLY A 147 7.98 -4.24 0.50
CA GLY A 147 8.25 -3.07 1.33
C GLY A 147 8.76 -1.89 0.50
N SER A 148 9.71 -2.14 -0.42
CA SER A 148 10.25 -1.11 -1.31
C SER A 148 9.19 -0.51 -2.23
N ALA A 149 8.22 -1.30 -2.70
CA ALA A 149 7.09 -0.78 -3.47
C ALA A 149 6.31 0.28 -2.69
N ARG A 150 6.08 0.07 -1.38
CA ARG A 150 5.41 1.07 -0.54
C ARG A 150 6.30 2.30 -0.29
N GLY A 151 7.58 2.11 0.01
CA GLY A 151 8.52 3.23 0.14
C GLY A 151 8.64 4.06 -1.15
N LEU A 152 8.68 3.40 -2.32
CA LEU A 152 8.68 4.07 -3.63
C LEU A 152 7.38 4.84 -3.88
N ASN A 153 6.24 4.36 -3.37
CA ASN A 153 4.97 5.07 -3.49
C ASN A 153 4.97 6.37 -2.66
N VAL A 154 5.58 6.37 -1.46
CA VAL A 154 5.83 7.61 -0.70
C VAL A 154 6.79 8.53 -1.47
N LEU A 155 7.89 7.99 -2.01
CA LEU A 155 8.83 8.77 -2.82
C LEU A 155 8.17 9.35 -4.09
N LEU A 156 7.23 8.66 -4.71
CA LEU A 156 6.45 9.18 -5.83
C LEU A 156 5.73 10.48 -5.44
N GLY A 157 5.14 10.54 -4.24
CA GLY A 157 4.54 11.78 -3.74
C GLY A 157 5.54 12.94 -3.61
N THR A 158 6.80 12.66 -3.22
CA THR A 158 7.81 13.71 -3.08
C THR A 158 8.20 14.37 -4.40
N THR A 159 7.93 13.73 -5.53
CA THR A 159 8.23 14.26 -6.87
C THR A 159 7.25 15.35 -7.34
N ALA A 160 6.18 15.60 -6.57
CA ALA A 160 5.14 16.57 -6.91
C ALA A 160 5.65 18.02 -7.08
N ALA A 161 6.83 18.33 -6.55
CA ALA A 161 7.49 19.63 -6.66
C ALA A 161 8.75 19.58 -7.56
N GLY A 162 8.89 18.55 -8.38
CA GLY A 162 10.10 18.33 -9.18
C GLY A 162 11.28 17.86 -8.33
N THR A 163 12.49 18.12 -8.82
CA THR A 163 13.74 17.70 -8.14
C THR A 163 14.12 18.72 -7.08
N VAL A 164 13.91 18.39 -5.81
CA VAL A 164 14.27 19.21 -4.65
C VAL A 164 15.12 18.43 -3.66
N ALA A 165 16.01 19.12 -2.94
CA ALA A 165 16.80 18.50 -1.88
C ALA A 165 15.94 18.25 -0.65
N LEU A 166 15.61 16.99 -0.39
CA LEU A 166 14.84 16.59 0.77
C LEU A 166 15.69 16.62 2.05
N GLN A 167 15.08 16.93 3.16
CA GLN A 167 15.72 16.85 4.47
C GLN A 167 15.97 15.40 4.87
N ARG A 168 16.97 15.12 5.70
CA ARG A 168 17.35 13.74 6.07
C ARG A 168 16.20 12.97 6.72
N TRP A 169 15.43 13.61 7.59
CA TRP A 169 14.31 12.94 8.24
C TRP A 169 13.17 12.61 7.26
N THR A 170 12.92 13.44 6.23
CA THR A 170 11.93 13.15 5.21
C THR A 170 12.32 11.95 4.34
N LEU A 171 13.62 11.74 4.13
CA LEU A 171 14.13 10.53 3.45
C LEU A 171 14.05 9.27 4.31
N ALA A 172 14.05 9.40 5.64
CA ALA A 172 13.88 8.26 6.53
C ALA A 172 12.45 7.70 6.50
N VAL A 173 11.45 8.52 6.24
CA VAL A 173 10.03 8.11 6.27
C VAL A 173 9.73 6.98 5.27
N PRO A 174 10.04 7.07 3.95
CA PRO A 174 9.82 5.97 3.02
C PRO A 174 10.58 4.70 3.38
N ILE A 175 11.74 4.81 4.05
CA ILE A 175 12.50 3.65 4.55
C ILE A 175 11.75 2.97 5.70
N VAL A 176 11.19 3.74 6.63
CA VAL A 176 10.38 3.21 7.74
C VAL A 176 9.14 2.51 7.21
N VAL A 177 8.43 3.10 6.25
CA VAL A 177 7.26 2.50 5.60
C VAL A 177 7.66 1.19 4.89
N ALA A 178 8.76 1.21 4.13
CA ALA A 178 9.27 0.02 3.45
C ALA A 178 9.61 -1.10 4.43
N PHE A 179 10.33 -0.78 5.51
CA PHE A 179 10.71 -1.75 6.54
C PHE A 179 9.49 -2.35 7.24
N TYR A 180 8.53 -1.51 7.63
CA TYR A 180 7.28 -1.96 8.24
C TYR A 180 6.53 -2.95 7.34
N ILE A 181 6.32 -2.60 6.08
CA ILE A 181 5.60 -3.46 5.13
C ILE A 181 6.40 -4.72 4.79
N ALA A 182 7.73 -4.68 4.74
CA ALA A 182 8.53 -5.88 4.54
C ALA A 182 8.30 -6.92 5.66
N LEU A 183 8.20 -6.49 6.92
CA LEU A 183 7.94 -7.38 8.04
C LEU A 183 6.48 -7.87 8.08
N VAL A 184 5.52 -7.04 7.69
CA VAL A 184 4.12 -7.49 7.51
C VAL A 184 4.03 -8.52 6.38
N THR A 185 4.76 -8.31 5.27
CA THR A 185 4.81 -9.27 4.16
C THR A 185 5.47 -10.59 4.57
N TYR A 186 6.49 -10.55 5.42
CA TYR A 186 7.07 -11.76 5.99
C TYR A 186 6.06 -12.56 6.82
N MET A 187 5.23 -11.90 7.61
CA MET A 187 4.12 -12.55 8.31
C MET A 187 3.09 -13.13 7.33
N ALA A 188 2.70 -12.37 6.30
CA ALA A 188 1.73 -12.77 5.29
C ALA A 188 2.18 -13.97 4.43
N ALA A 189 3.47 -14.14 4.20
CA ALA A 189 4.00 -15.24 3.39
C ALA A 189 3.73 -16.64 3.97
N ASN A 190 3.35 -16.72 5.24
CA ASN A 190 3.04 -17.96 5.94
C ASN A 190 1.55 -18.05 6.33
N GLU A 191 0.70 -17.15 5.81
CA GLU A 191 -0.71 -17.02 6.20
C GLU A 191 -1.54 -18.27 5.88
N ALA A 192 -1.23 -18.97 4.79
CA ALA A 192 -1.95 -20.16 4.35
C ALA A 192 -1.51 -21.45 5.08
N THR A 193 -0.48 -21.40 5.90
CA THR A 193 0.10 -22.53 6.62
C THR A 193 0.24 -22.20 8.10
N ASP A 194 0.88 -23.08 8.88
CA ASP A 194 1.23 -22.79 10.28
C ASP A 194 2.25 -21.64 10.34
N THR A 195 1.78 -20.42 10.57
CA THR A 195 2.63 -19.23 10.69
C THR A 195 3.53 -19.34 11.92
N PRO A 196 4.88 -19.24 11.76
CA PRO A 196 5.76 -19.21 12.92
C PRO A 196 5.46 -17.97 13.79
N ARG A 197 5.32 -18.15 15.12
CA ARG A 197 5.18 -17.01 16.06
C ARG A 197 6.26 -15.93 15.84
N GLY A 198 7.46 -16.35 15.38
CA GLY A 198 8.55 -15.44 15.04
C GLY A 198 8.19 -14.47 13.91
N ALA A 199 7.38 -14.86 12.92
CA ALA A 199 6.94 -13.98 11.85
C ALA A 199 5.95 -12.91 12.37
N VAL A 200 5.04 -13.31 13.27
CA VAL A 200 4.12 -12.37 13.94
C VAL A 200 4.90 -11.41 14.84
N ALA A 201 5.88 -11.92 15.61
CA ALA A 201 6.74 -11.09 16.44
C ALA A 201 7.58 -10.11 15.61
N ALA A 202 8.05 -10.50 14.42
CA ALA A 202 8.75 -9.60 13.52
C ALA A 202 7.84 -8.48 13.01
N ALA A 203 6.59 -8.78 12.64
CA ALA A 203 5.62 -7.76 12.26
C ALA A 203 5.34 -6.80 13.44
N ALA A 204 5.18 -7.33 14.67
CA ALA A 204 5.01 -6.51 15.88
C ALA A 204 6.23 -5.62 16.14
N ALA A 205 7.45 -6.12 15.95
CA ALA A 205 8.67 -5.31 16.04
C ALA A 205 8.69 -4.19 14.99
N GLY A 206 8.25 -4.47 13.75
CA GLY A 206 8.08 -3.47 12.70
C GLY A 206 7.11 -2.36 13.09
N VAL A 207 5.98 -2.73 13.69
CA VAL A 207 4.99 -1.78 14.24
C VAL A 207 5.62 -0.86 15.28
N VAL A 208 6.34 -1.43 16.25
CA VAL A 208 6.98 -0.66 17.32
C VAL A 208 8.06 0.27 16.74
N VAL A 209 8.89 -0.22 15.82
CA VAL A 209 9.92 0.60 15.15
C VAL A 209 9.30 1.75 14.37
N ALA A 210 8.22 1.49 13.62
CA ALA A 210 7.52 2.54 12.87
C ALA A 210 6.91 3.61 13.77
N ALA A 211 6.26 3.22 14.87
CA ALA A 211 5.73 4.16 15.85
C ALA A 211 6.83 4.95 16.56
N ALA A 212 7.92 4.28 16.95
CA ALA A 212 9.08 4.93 17.54
C ALA A 212 9.72 5.95 16.59
N ALA A 213 9.77 5.65 15.29
CA ALA A 213 10.27 6.60 14.28
C ALA A 213 9.43 7.88 14.23
N VAL A 214 8.10 7.81 14.36
CA VAL A 214 7.24 9.01 14.49
C VAL A 214 7.67 9.84 15.70
N LEU A 215 7.85 9.20 16.87
CA LEU A 215 8.25 9.90 18.11
C LEU A 215 9.63 10.54 17.98
N VAL A 216 10.59 9.85 17.37
CA VAL A 216 11.93 10.37 17.11
C VAL A 216 11.86 11.60 16.20
N VAL A 217 11.06 11.56 15.13
CA VAL A 217 10.89 12.69 14.21
C VAL A 217 10.23 13.86 14.94
N VAL A 218 9.19 13.62 15.75
CA VAL A 218 8.55 14.67 16.58
C VAL A 218 9.57 15.32 17.52
N ALA A 219 10.40 14.51 18.20
CA ALA A 219 11.39 15.02 19.14
C ALA A 219 12.53 15.79 18.46
N THR A 220 12.94 15.39 17.25
CA THR A 220 14.09 15.99 16.54
C THR A 220 13.71 17.19 15.69
N VAL A 221 12.52 17.19 15.10
CA VAL A 221 12.00 18.30 14.26
C VAL A 221 11.36 19.40 15.11
N GLY A 222 10.77 19.04 16.26
CA GLY A 222 10.14 20.01 17.17
C GLY A 222 8.93 20.73 16.54
N PRO A 223 7.95 20.02 15.96
CA PRO A 223 6.81 20.66 15.34
C PRO A 223 5.97 21.40 16.39
N PRO A 224 5.10 22.36 15.98
CA PRO A 224 4.16 23.00 16.90
C PRO A 224 3.35 21.98 17.71
N VAL A 225 3.03 22.29 18.97
CA VAL A 225 2.43 21.35 19.96
C VAL A 225 1.21 20.61 19.39
N VAL A 226 0.33 21.31 18.66
CA VAL A 226 -0.87 20.68 18.05
C VAL A 226 -0.48 19.60 17.02
N ARG A 227 0.52 19.87 16.18
CA ARG A 227 0.97 18.92 15.16
C ARG A 227 1.69 17.73 15.78
N GLY A 228 2.60 18.00 16.71
CA GLY A 228 3.31 16.96 17.47
C GLY A 228 2.37 16.09 18.29
N GLY A 229 1.42 16.70 18.99
CA GLY A 229 0.39 16.01 19.77
C GLY A 229 -0.49 15.10 18.86
N LEU A 230 -0.93 15.61 17.70
CA LEU A 230 -1.69 14.81 16.73
C LEU A 230 -0.87 13.62 16.21
N ALA A 231 0.41 13.84 15.88
CA ALA A 231 1.30 12.75 15.43
C ALA A 231 1.43 11.66 16.49
N VAL A 232 1.61 12.02 17.76
CA VAL A 232 1.70 11.08 18.89
C VAL A 232 0.39 10.32 19.09
N VAL A 233 -0.75 11.00 19.04
CA VAL A 233 -2.08 10.36 19.17
C VAL A 233 -2.31 9.36 18.03
N LEU A 234 -1.96 9.71 16.80
CA LEU A 234 -2.10 8.81 15.64
C LEU A 234 -1.12 7.62 15.72
N ALA A 235 0.11 7.83 16.18
CA ALA A 235 1.06 6.74 16.42
C ALA A 235 0.55 5.80 17.53
N ALA A 236 -0.05 6.32 18.59
CA ALA A 236 -0.70 5.50 19.62
C ALA A 236 -1.91 4.73 19.06
N GLY A 237 -2.72 5.38 18.22
CA GLY A 237 -3.82 4.74 17.50
C GLY A 237 -3.34 3.60 16.57
N PHE A 238 -2.24 3.82 15.85
CA PHE A 238 -1.58 2.81 15.02
C PHE A 238 -1.13 1.62 15.86
N LEU A 239 -0.44 1.84 16.99
CA LEU A 239 -0.02 0.79 17.92
C LEU A 239 -1.23 0.02 18.49
N ALA A 240 -2.28 0.73 18.89
CA ALA A 240 -3.46 0.10 19.48
C ALA A 240 -4.25 -0.73 18.44
N TRP A 241 -4.37 -0.25 17.20
CA TRP A 241 -5.05 -0.96 16.12
C TRP A 241 -4.31 -2.25 15.76
N THR A 242 -3.02 -2.12 15.45
CA THR A 242 -2.20 -3.26 15.04
C THR A 242 -1.98 -4.24 16.21
N GLY A 243 -1.78 -3.75 17.43
CA GLY A 243 -1.59 -4.59 18.60
C GLY A 243 -2.79 -5.50 18.88
N ARG A 244 -4.02 -4.95 18.78
CA ARG A 244 -5.25 -5.75 18.95
C ARG A 244 -5.40 -6.85 17.90
N ALA A 245 -4.90 -6.62 16.68
CA ALA A 245 -4.97 -7.62 15.62
C ALA A 245 -3.83 -8.66 15.70
N LEU A 246 -2.64 -8.24 16.15
CA LEU A 246 -1.48 -9.12 16.27
C LEU A 246 -1.52 -10.02 17.52
N GLU A 247 -2.20 -9.62 18.59
CA GLU A 247 -2.30 -10.41 19.83
C GLU A 247 -2.89 -11.81 19.59
N PRO A 248 -4.10 -11.97 18.97
CA PRO A 248 -4.63 -13.31 18.69
C PRO A 248 -3.76 -14.07 17.68
N ALA A 249 -3.19 -13.40 16.68
CA ALA A 249 -2.29 -14.03 15.71
C ALA A 249 -0.98 -14.55 16.37
N TYR A 250 -0.52 -13.93 17.45
CA TYR A 250 0.67 -14.37 18.18
C TYR A 250 0.35 -15.51 19.15
N THR A 251 -0.79 -15.44 19.84
CA THR A 251 -1.18 -16.46 20.85
C THR A 251 -1.59 -17.77 20.20
N ASP A 252 -2.34 -17.70 19.10
CA ASP A 252 -2.84 -18.86 18.35
C ASP A 252 -2.68 -18.61 16.82
N PRO A 253 -1.46 -18.82 16.29
CA PRO A 253 -1.14 -18.50 14.90
C PRO A 253 -1.73 -19.56 13.95
N HIS A 254 -2.80 -19.22 13.28
CA HIS A 254 -3.44 -20.00 12.22
C HIS A 254 -4.07 -19.07 11.17
N PRO A 255 -4.46 -19.54 9.97
CA PRO A 255 -4.98 -18.68 8.90
C PRO A 255 -6.10 -17.72 9.33
N GLY A 256 -7.01 -18.16 10.20
CA GLY A 256 -8.13 -17.36 10.70
C GLY A 256 -7.75 -16.22 11.64
N THR A 257 -6.54 -16.20 12.21
CA THR A 257 -6.02 -15.12 13.06
C THR A 257 -4.98 -14.28 12.32
N VAL A 258 -4.13 -14.92 11.52
CA VAL A 258 -3.03 -14.24 10.81
C VAL A 258 -3.54 -13.41 9.64
N GLY A 259 -4.47 -13.92 8.83
CA GLY A 259 -5.05 -13.16 7.72
C GLY A 259 -5.68 -11.84 8.14
N PRO A 260 -6.61 -11.83 9.12
CA PRO A 260 -7.13 -10.58 9.68
C PRO A 260 -6.06 -9.65 10.24
N ALA A 261 -4.99 -10.19 10.86
CA ALA A 261 -3.88 -9.37 11.36
C ALA A 261 -3.08 -8.70 10.24
N VAL A 262 -2.81 -9.42 9.14
CA VAL A 262 -2.19 -8.86 7.93
C VAL A 262 -3.05 -7.73 7.37
N GLY A 263 -4.35 -7.98 7.18
CA GLY A 263 -5.29 -6.97 6.68
C GLY A 263 -5.33 -5.71 7.57
N ALA A 264 -5.38 -5.91 8.89
CA ALA A 264 -5.35 -4.81 9.86
C ALA A 264 -4.05 -4.00 9.80
N CYS A 265 -2.89 -4.66 9.68
CA CYS A 265 -1.60 -3.98 9.51
C CYS A 265 -1.54 -3.19 8.21
N VAL A 266 -2.04 -3.73 7.09
CA VAL A 266 -2.07 -3.01 5.80
C VAL A 266 -2.96 -1.77 5.88
N LEU A 267 -4.15 -1.86 6.49
CA LEU A 267 -5.04 -0.71 6.67
C LEU A 267 -4.48 0.32 7.66
N ALA A 268 -3.80 -0.13 8.71
CA ALA A 268 -3.18 0.74 9.70
C ALA A 268 -2.02 1.58 9.13
N LEU A 269 -1.47 1.24 7.96
CA LEU A 269 -0.48 2.07 7.28
C LEU A 269 -1.00 3.50 7.06
N ALA A 270 -2.28 3.67 6.73
CA ALA A 270 -2.86 5.01 6.59
C ALA A 270 -2.82 5.85 7.89
N LEU A 271 -2.85 5.20 9.08
CA LEU A 271 -2.65 5.88 10.36
C LEU A 271 -1.18 6.28 10.55
N LEU A 272 -0.25 5.44 10.14
CA LEU A 272 1.19 5.74 10.19
C LEU A 272 1.53 6.90 9.26
N ASP A 273 1.01 6.87 8.02
CA ASP A 273 1.18 7.94 7.03
C ASP A 273 0.62 9.26 7.55
N ALA A 274 -0.59 9.21 8.13
CA ALA A 274 -1.22 10.38 8.74
C ALA A 274 -0.44 10.91 9.95
N ALA A 275 0.20 10.04 10.74
CA ALA A 275 1.04 10.44 11.88
C ALA A 275 2.28 11.22 11.41
N PHE A 276 2.97 10.75 10.36
CA PHE A 276 4.07 11.51 9.76
C PHE A 276 3.60 12.79 9.09
N ALA A 277 2.48 12.75 8.35
CA ALA A 277 1.90 13.92 7.71
C ALA A 277 1.47 14.99 8.72
N ALA A 278 1.04 14.62 9.95
CA ALA A 278 0.68 15.54 11.02
C ALA A 278 1.85 16.44 11.45
N ILE A 279 3.09 15.93 11.42
CA ILE A 279 4.30 16.70 11.72
C ILE A 279 4.43 17.89 10.78
N VAL A 280 4.07 17.69 9.51
CA VAL A 280 4.09 18.73 8.46
C VAL A 280 2.89 19.67 8.58
N GLY A 281 1.68 19.11 8.76
CA GLY A 281 0.46 19.91 8.85
C GLY A 281 -0.79 19.09 9.14
N VAL A 282 -1.70 19.67 9.95
CA VAL A 282 -2.96 19.00 10.30
C VAL A 282 -3.80 18.67 9.07
N ALA A 283 -3.84 19.59 8.09
CA ALA A 283 -4.61 19.38 6.85
C ALA A 283 -4.11 18.16 6.06
N TRP A 284 -2.79 17.93 5.98
CA TRP A 284 -2.20 16.76 5.34
C TRP A 284 -2.59 15.46 6.06
N SER A 285 -2.51 15.47 7.39
CA SER A 285 -2.94 14.34 8.22
C SER A 285 -4.40 13.98 7.99
N LEU A 286 -5.29 14.97 8.01
CA LEU A 286 -6.73 14.77 7.80
C LEU A 286 -7.04 14.29 6.38
N ALA A 287 -6.36 14.83 5.36
CA ALA A 287 -6.50 14.37 3.97
C ALA A 287 -6.08 12.90 3.81
N THR A 288 -4.98 12.49 4.44
CA THR A 288 -4.51 11.10 4.44
C THR A 288 -5.51 10.18 5.14
N LEU A 289 -6.02 10.58 6.32
CA LEU A 289 -7.03 9.80 7.07
C LEU A 289 -8.37 9.71 6.34
N ALA A 290 -8.77 10.75 5.59
CA ALA A 290 -10.04 10.75 4.86
C ALA A 290 -10.12 9.58 3.85
N LEU A 291 -8.98 9.14 3.31
CA LEU A 291 -8.90 8.00 2.40
C LEU A 291 -9.10 6.64 3.08
N LEU A 292 -8.91 6.57 4.41
CA LEU A 292 -9.20 5.36 5.17
C LEU A 292 -10.72 5.08 5.22
N VAL A 293 -11.54 6.12 5.19
CA VAL A 293 -13.01 5.98 5.27
C VAL A 293 -13.57 5.15 4.12
N PRO A 294 -13.34 5.51 2.82
CA PRO A 294 -13.80 4.69 1.71
C PRO A 294 -13.12 3.32 1.68
N ALA A 295 -11.85 3.18 2.07
CA ALA A 295 -11.17 1.91 2.14
C ALA A 295 -11.89 0.93 3.09
N VAL A 296 -12.18 1.37 4.32
CA VAL A 296 -12.88 0.55 5.33
C VAL A 296 -14.34 0.31 4.94
N ALA A 297 -15.03 1.33 4.40
CA ALA A 297 -16.42 1.19 3.98
C ALA A 297 -16.58 0.17 2.85
N LEU A 298 -15.72 0.22 1.83
CA LEU A 298 -15.76 -0.69 0.70
C LEU A 298 -15.29 -2.10 1.08
N ALA A 299 -14.31 -2.25 1.98
CA ALA A 299 -13.89 -3.54 2.50
C ALA A 299 -15.04 -4.31 3.19
N ARG A 300 -16.00 -3.59 3.79
CA ARG A 300 -17.20 -4.19 4.41
C ARG A 300 -18.29 -4.58 3.41
N VAL A 301 -18.32 -3.94 2.23
CA VAL A 301 -19.35 -4.18 1.18
C VAL A 301 -18.90 -5.27 0.22
N PHE A 302 -17.63 -5.28 -0.10
CA PHE A 302 -17.03 -6.31 -0.93
C PHE A 302 -16.29 -7.26 -0.01
N ASP A 303 -16.86 -8.38 0.34
CA ASP A 303 -16.19 -9.43 1.13
C ASP A 303 -14.88 -9.83 0.41
N VAL A 304 -13.82 -9.09 0.67
CA VAL A 304 -12.51 -9.27 0.03
C VAL A 304 -11.66 -10.08 1.00
N SER A 305 -11.94 -11.36 1.02
CA SER A 305 -11.07 -12.38 1.59
C SER A 305 -10.05 -12.84 0.54
#